data_ea090d6f4ddc64ebf574c9d46de2c4ea
#
_entry.id   ea090d6f4ddc64ebf574c9d46de2c4ea
#
_cell.length_a   1.000
_cell.length_b   1.000
_cell.length_c   1.000
_cell.angle_alpha   90.00
_cell.angle_beta   90.00
_cell.angle_gamma   90.00
#
_symmetry.space_group_name_H-M   'P 1'
#
loop_
_entity.id
_entity.type
_entity.pdbx_description
1 polymer ?
#
loop_
_entity_poly.entity_id
_entity_poly.type
_entity_poly.pdbx_seq_one_letter_code
_entity_poly.pdbx_strand_id
1 'polypeptide(L)'
;RRLIARVAPVCLAYDLHLWLANFGTKKTPLDFAESIAPSTSIGKGGEDFIEICKKGKVNFTDLQLPQNIGLQIICTNLPDKSKEKNIEEIVKISEENTIAFLFGISQRTNKAIKKIKDNAHAHLDITNKKIRLSLDSEIGAVCHSFFITRKA
;
A
#
# COMPACT_ATOMS: atom_id res chain seq x y z
N ARG A 1 1.19 -12.74 6.48
CA ARG A 1 1.13 -12.42 7.93
C ARG A 1 2.34 -11.63 8.39
N ARG A 2 3.55 -12.07 8.02
CA ARG A 2 4.77 -11.33 8.34
C ARG A 2 4.80 -9.96 7.67
N LEU A 3 4.30 -9.88 6.46
CA LEU A 3 4.21 -8.61 5.73
C LEU A 3 3.31 -7.61 6.48
N ILE A 4 2.16 -8.05 6.95
CA ILE A 4 1.23 -7.19 7.70
C ILE A 4 1.92 -6.63 8.94
N ALA A 5 2.66 -7.47 9.68
CA ALA A 5 3.38 -7.05 10.87
C ALA A 5 4.51 -6.05 10.58
N ARG A 6 5.11 -6.13 9.40
CA ARG A 6 6.15 -5.20 8.99
C ARG A 6 5.60 -3.89 8.44
N VAL A 7 4.40 -3.92 7.87
CA VAL A 7 3.75 -2.74 7.29
C VAL A 7 2.98 -1.94 8.33
N ALA A 8 2.39 -2.60 9.32
CA ALA A 8 1.59 -1.93 10.34
C ALA A 8 2.32 -0.78 11.05
N PRO A 9 3.59 -0.95 11.48
CA PRO A 9 4.32 0.18 12.07
C PRO A 9 4.48 1.37 11.12
N VAL A 10 4.64 1.12 9.83
CA VAL A 10 4.73 2.19 8.82
C VAL A 10 3.41 2.97 8.76
N CYS A 11 2.29 2.26 8.72
CA CYS A 11 0.97 2.90 8.70
C CYS A 11 0.73 3.70 9.97
N LEU A 12 1.14 3.17 11.11
CA LEU A 12 1.00 3.87 12.39
C LEU A 12 1.86 5.13 12.44
N ALA A 13 3.13 5.03 12.01
CA ALA A 13 4.07 6.14 12.04
C ALA A 13 3.66 7.31 11.15
N TYR A 14 3.10 7.01 9.99
CA TYR A 14 2.71 8.02 9.00
C TYR A 14 1.21 8.27 8.95
N ASP A 15 0.44 7.71 9.87
CA ASP A 15 -1.02 7.91 9.97
C ASP A 15 -1.75 7.53 8.68
N LEU A 16 -1.44 6.36 8.15
CA LEU A 16 -1.97 5.87 6.88
C LEU A 16 -3.10 4.87 7.07
N HIS A 17 -4.03 4.87 6.13
CA HIS A 17 -5.00 3.80 5.98
C HIS A 17 -4.37 2.63 5.24
N LEU A 18 -4.68 1.41 5.66
CA LEU A 18 -4.22 0.18 5.02
C LEU A 18 -5.42 -0.55 4.41
N TRP A 19 -5.31 -0.84 3.13
CA TRP A 19 -6.29 -1.64 2.42
C TRP A 19 -5.65 -2.98 2.04
N LEU A 20 -6.26 -4.06 2.49
CA LEU A 20 -5.80 -5.42 2.20
C LEU A 20 -6.68 -5.99 1.10
N ALA A 21 -6.09 -6.17 -0.09
CA ALA A 21 -6.81 -6.61 -1.26
C ALA A 21 -6.72 -8.13 -1.44
N ASN A 22 -7.87 -8.73 -1.73
CA ASN A 22 -7.98 -10.14 -2.11
C ASN A 22 -7.48 -11.13 -1.03
N PHE A 23 -7.74 -10.82 0.23
CA PHE A 23 -7.37 -11.70 1.35
C PHE A 23 -8.35 -12.85 1.58
N GLY A 24 -9.54 -12.81 0.96
CA GLY A 24 -10.51 -13.90 1.01
C GLY A 24 -11.06 -14.19 2.40
N THR A 25 -11.05 -13.23 3.30
CA THR A 25 -11.61 -13.39 4.66
C THR A 25 -12.94 -12.68 4.80
N LYS A 26 -13.83 -13.28 5.60
CA LYS A 26 -15.11 -12.66 5.98
C LYS A 26 -15.03 -11.97 7.34
N LYS A 27 -13.89 -12.03 8.02
CA LYS A 27 -13.71 -11.41 9.33
C LYS A 27 -13.59 -9.89 9.18
N THR A 28 -14.00 -9.17 10.25
CA THR A 28 -13.66 -7.75 10.33
C THR A 28 -12.15 -7.58 10.47
N PRO A 29 -11.59 -6.41 10.12
CA PRO A 29 -10.16 -6.18 10.30
C PRO A 29 -9.67 -6.45 11.73
N LEU A 30 -10.41 -6.03 12.74
CA LEU A 30 -10.00 -6.25 14.13
C LEU A 30 -10.04 -7.74 14.50
N ASP A 31 -11.10 -8.46 14.11
CA ASP A 31 -11.20 -9.90 14.38
C ASP A 31 -10.07 -10.66 13.67
N PHE A 32 -9.75 -10.28 12.44
CA PHE A 32 -8.64 -10.86 11.71
C PHE A 32 -7.31 -10.60 12.43
N ALA A 33 -7.09 -9.39 12.90
CA ALA A 33 -5.87 -9.02 13.63
C ALA A 33 -5.72 -9.85 14.90
N GLU A 34 -6.78 -10.00 15.67
CA GLU A 34 -6.78 -10.78 16.90
C GLU A 34 -6.56 -12.28 16.63
N SER A 35 -7.02 -12.77 15.47
CA SER A 35 -6.84 -14.17 15.10
C SER A 35 -5.40 -14.51 14.71
N ILE A 36 -4.65 -13.55 14.15
CA ILE A 36 -3.27 -13.79 13.70
C ILE A 36 -2.24 -13.42 14.76
N ALA A 37 -2.56 -12.53 15.69
CA ALA A 37 -1.62 -12.04 16.69
C ALA A 37 -1.00 -13.16 17.54
N PRO A 38 -1.77 -14.14 18.08
CA PRO A 38 -1.21 -15.19 18.93
C PRO A 38 -0.33 -16.19 18.19
N SER A 39 -0.51 -16.34 16.88
CA SER A 39 0.21 -17.36 16.10
C SER A 39 1.54 -16.84 15.55
N THR A 40 1.90 -15.62 15.91
CA THR A 40 3.01 -14.97 15.27
C THR A 40 4.03 -14.54 16.29
N SER A 41 5.27 -14.91 16.04
CA SER A 41 6.42 -14.25 16.65
C SER A 41 6.55 -12.81 16.13
N ILE A 42 5.42 -12.15 15.84
CA ILE A 42 5.43 -10.84 15.19
C ILE A 42 5.64 -9.71 16.21
N GLY A 43 5.46 -10.01 17.50
CA GLY A 43 5.78 -9.07 18.56
C GLY A 43 5.07 -7.72 18.40
N LYS A 44 5.83 -6.66 18.43
CA LYS A 44 5.32 -5.28 18.36
C LYS A 44 4.54 -4.99 17.08
N GLY A 45 4.90 -5.62 15.96
CA GLY A 45 4.20 -5.42 14.67
C GLY A 45 2.76 -5.90 14.70
N GLY A 46 2.49 -7.01 15.41
CA GLY A 46 1.12 -7.49 15.61
C GLY A 46 0.29 -6.55 16.47
N GLU A 47 0.88 -6.00 17.53
CA GLU A 47 0.24 -5.00 18.38
C GLU A 47 -0.09 -3.73 17.58
N ASP A 48 0.84 -3.27 16.75
CA ASP A 48 0.63 -2.09 15.90
C ASP A 48 -0.51 -2.31 14.91
N PHE A 49 -0.62 -3.52 14.35
CA PHE A 49 -1.72 -3.85 13.45
C PHE A 49 -3.07 -3.79 14.19
N ILE A 50 -3.15 -4.36 15.37
CA ILE A 50 -4.37 -4.27 16.19
C ILE A 50 -4.72 -2.81 16.45
N GLU A 51 -3.75 -1.98 16.78
CA GLU A 51 -3.96 -0.57 17.04
C GLU A 51 -4.55 0.18 15.85
N ILE A 52 -4.00 -0.01 14.63
CA ILE A 52 -4.56 0.66 13.45
C ILE A 52 -5.94 0.12 13.08
N CYS A 53 -6.23 -1.15 13.36
CA CYS A 53 -7.57 -1.70 13.21
C CYS A 53 -8.56 -1.01 14.15
N LYS A 54 -8.18 -0.82 15.41
CA LYS A 54 -9.03 -0.13 16.40
C LYS A 54 -9.31 1.32 16.03
N LYS A 55 -8.39 1.95 15.32
CA LYS A 55 -8.56 3.32 14.81
C LYS A 55 -9.42 3.39 13.55
N GLY A 56 -9.91 2.25 13.05
CA GLY A 56 -10.73 2.20 11.84
C GLY A 56 -9.95 2.44 10.56
N LYS A 57 -8.64 2.22 10.56
CA LYS A 57 -7.76 2.52 9.42
C LYS A 57 -7.42 1.31 8.56
N VAL A 58 -8.00 0.15 8.82
CA VAL A 58 -7.78 -1.06 8.02
C VAL A 58 -9.09 -1.47 7.37
N ASN A 59 -9.04 -1.72 6.07
CA ASN A 59 -10.17 -2.17 5.29
C ASN A 59 -9.77 -3.35 4.42
N PHE A 60 -10.73 -4.24 4.18
CA PHE A 60 -10.58 -5.30 3.18
C PHE A 60 -11.28 -4.88 1.89
N THR A 61 -10.72 -5.28 0.78
CA THR A 61 -11.34 -5.10 -0.53
C THR A 61 -11.02 -6.30 -1.43
N ASP A 62 -11.79 -6.48 -2.49
CA ASP A 62 -11.43 -7.38 -3.57
C ASP A 62 -10.60 -6.62 -4.61
N LEU A 63 -10.41 -7.22 -5.78
CA LEU A 63 -9.63 -6.58 -6.86
C LEU A 63 -10.46 -5.57 -7.66
N GLN A 64 -11.73 -5.38 -7.34
CA GLN A 64 -12.52 -4.25 -7.82
C GLN A 64 -12.41 -3.13 -6.79
N LEU A 65 -11.38 -2.32 -6.90
CA LEU A 65 -11.06 -1.30 -5.91
C LEU A 65 -12.16 -0.24 -5.85
N PRO A 66 -12.57 0.21 -4.65
CA PRO A 66 -13.61 1.24 -4.54
C PRO A 66 -13.08 2.59 -5.03
N GLN A 67 -13.98 3.41 -5.59
CA GLN A 67 -13.61 4.73 -6.12
C GLN A 67 -13.07 5.68 -5.05
N ASN A 68 -13.55 5.55 -3.83
CA ASN A 68 -13.12 6.42 -2.73
C ASN A 68 -11.70 6.12 -2.22
N ILE A 69 -11.06 5.11 -2.75
CA ILE A 69 -9.66 4.83 -2.41
C ILE A 69 -8.72 5.95 -2.89
N GLY A 70 -9.14 6.70 -3.90
CA GLY A 70 -8.38 7.81 -4.46
C GLY A 70 -7.72 7.47 -5.80
N LEU A 71 -6.91 8.38 -6.30
CA LEU A 71 -6.13 8.14 -7.50
C LEU A 71 -5.10 7.06 -7.25
N GLN A 72 -5.03 6.07 -8.12
CA GLN A 72 -4.21 4.88 -7.92
C GLN A 72 -2.81 5.08 -8.50
N ILE A 73 -1.82 4.90 -7.64
CA ILE A 73 -0.40 4.96 -8.00
C ILE A 73 0.18 3.56 -7.83
N ILE A 74 0.54 2.91 -8.92
CA ILE A 74 1.15 1.58 -8.84
C ILE A 74 2.63 1.73 -8.57
N CYS A 75 3.09 1.14 -7.47
CA CYS A 75 4.50 1.10 -7.11
C CYS A 75 5.12 -0.16 -7.72
N THR A 76 6.09 0.03 -8.61
CA THR A 76 6.65 -1.05 -9.43
C THR A 76 8.05 -0.68 -9.90
N ASN A 77 8.90 -1.69 -10.05
CA ASN A 77 10.21 -1.50 -10.68
C ASN A 77 10.16 -1.55 -12.23
N LEU A 78 8.96 -1.82 -12.78
CA LEU A 78 8.75 -1.89 -14.23
C LEU A 78 7.61 -0.94 -14.64
N PRO A 79 7.79 0.37 -14.47
CA PRO A 79 6.73 1.33 -14.81
C PRO A 79 6.51 1.40 -16.31
N ASP A 80 5.24 1.58 -16.69
CA ASP A 80 4.90 1.96 -18.06
C ASP A 80 5.36 3.41 -18.26
N LYS A 81 6.17 3.63 -19.29
CA LYS A 81 6.75 4.97 -19.56
C LYS A 81 5.68 6.05 -19.73
N SER A 82 4.54 5.70 -20.30
CA SER A 82 3.43 6.66 -20.48
C SER A 82 2.81 7.12 -19.18
N LYS A 83 3.00 6.36 -18.10
CA LYS A 83 2.42 6.64 -16.77
C LYS A 83 3.46 6.90 -15.70
N GLU A 84 4.72 6.77 -16.02
CA GLU A 84 5.81 6.93 -15.06
C GLU A 84 5.86 8.35 -14.50
N LYS A 85 5.89 8.48 -13.18
CA LYS A 85 6.07 9.74 -12.48
C LYS A 85 7.03 9.55 -11.32
N ASN A 86 7.78 10.59 -11.00
CA ASN A 86 8.66 10.58 -9.85
C ASN A 86 7.89 10.99 -8.57
N ILE A 87 8.55 10.88 -7.42
CA ILE A 87 7.89 11.15 -6.14
C ILE A 87 7.45 12.61 -6.01
N GLU A 88 8.20 13.56 -6.55
CA GLU A 88 7.87 14.98 -6.52
C GLU A 88 6.57 15.26 -7.28
N GLU A 89 6.40 14.65 -8.44
CA GLU A 89 5.17 14.78 -9.24
C GLU A 89 3.98 14.18 -8.50
N ILE A 90 4.17 13.06 -7.81
CA ILE A 90 3.11 12.41 -7.05
C ILE A 90 2.70 13.24 -5.84
N VAL A 91 3.66 13.85 -5.16
CA VAL A 91 3.36 14.78 -4.05
C VAL A 91 2.48 15.93 -4.54
N LYS A 92 2.77 16.49 -5.72
CA LYS A 92 1.94 17.56 -6.30
C LYS A 92 0.51 17.08 -6.56
N ILE A 93 0.35 15.87 -7.10
CA ILE A 93 -0.97 15.29 -7.31
C ILE A 93 -1.72 15.19 -5.99
N SER A 94 -1.04 14.81 -4.92
CA SER A 94 -1.65 14.62 -3.59
C SER A 94 -2.13 15.91 -2.96
N GLU A 95 -1.67 17.08 -3.41
CA GLU A 95 -2.11 18.36 -2.88
C GLU A 95 -3.59 18.62 -3.15
N GLU A 96 -4.13 18.08 -4.24
CA GLU A 96 -5.52 18.32 -4.66
C GLU A 96 -6.34 17.03 -4.72
N ASN A 97 -5.74 15.89 -4.48
CA ASN A 97 -6.40 14.58 -4.63
C ASN A 97 -6.01 13.64 -3.51
N THR A 98 -6.95 12.81 -3.09
CA THR A 98 -6.62 11.62 -2.30
C THR A 98 -5.91 10.64 -3.23
N ILE A 99 -4.82 10.05 -2.77
CA ILE A 99 -4.08 9.06 -3.54
C ILE A 99 -3.98 7.76 -2.77
N ALA A 100 -3.81 6.66 -3.51
CA ALA A 100 -3.57 5.35 -2.95
C ALA A 100 -2.37 4.72 -3.63
N PHE A 101 -1.39 4.31 -2.84
CA PHE A 101 -0.26 3.53 -3.35
C PHE A 101 -0.63 2.05 -3.39
N LEU A 102 -0.43 1.42 -4.53
CA LEU A 102 -0.72 0.00 -4.74
C LEU A 102 0.58 -0.78 -4.84
N PHE A 103 0.69 -1.81 -4.02
CA PHE A 103 1.89 -2.63 -3.93
C PHE A 103 1.58 -4.09 -4.27
N GLY A 104 2.58 -4.82 -4.78
CA GLY A 104 2.46 -6.25 -5.04
C GLY A 104 1.65 -6.59 -6.29
N ILE A 105 1.43 -5.64 -7.18
CA ILE A 105 0.60 -5.82 -8.38
C ILE A 105 1.41 -6.14 -9.63
N SER A 106 2.63 -5.61 -9.73
CA SER A 106 3.42 -5.61 -10.96
C SER A 106 3.74 -6.99 -11.52
N GLN A 107 3.78 -8.03 -10.68
CA GLN A 107 4.13 -9.40 -11.08
C GLN A 107 2.93 -10.24 -11.48
N ARG A 108 1.71 -9.72 -11.37
CA ARG A 108 0.49 -10.48 -11.62
C ARG A 108 -0.07 -10.18 -13.01
N THR A 109 -0.77 -11.17 -13.63
CA THR A 109 -1.21 -11.08 -15.02
C THR A 109 -2.69 -11.40 -15.27
N ASN A 110 -3.52 -11.59 -14.24
CA ASN A 110 -4.94 -11.86 -14.47
C ASN A 110 -5.68 -10.61 -14.96
N LYS A 111 -6.93 -10.79 -15.43
CA LYS A 111 -7.74 -9.70 -15.99
C LYS A 111 -7.98 -8.56 -15.01
N ALA A 112 -8.26 -8.88 -13.75
CA ALA A 112 -8.52 -7.86 -12.73
C ALA A 112 -7.28 -7.00 -12.49
N ILE A 113 -6.11 -7.62 -12.43
CA ILE A 113 -4.82 -6.92 -12.26
C ILE A 113 -4.52 -6.07 -13.48
N LYS A 114 -4.77 -6.60 -14.68
CA LYS A 114 -4.57 -5.82 -15.91
C LYS A 114 -5.45 -4.56 -15.92
N LYS A 115 -6.70 -4.70 -15.50
CA LYS A 115 -7.62 -3.56 -15.40
C LYS A 115 -7.09 -2.50 -14.41
N ILE A 116 -6.57 -2.94 -13.26
CA ILE A 116 -5.96 -2.03 -12.29
C ILE A 116 -4.77 -1.30 -12.92
N LYS A 117 -3.89 -2.00 -13.61
CA LYS A 117 -2.74 -1.39 -14.28
C LYS A 117 -3.16 -0.39 -15.34
N ASP A 118 -4.16 -0.73 -16.15
CA ASP A 118 -4.64 0.14 -17.23
C ASP A 118 -5.32 1.40 -16.67
N ASN A 119 -6.03 1.28 -15.56
CA ASN A 119 -6.76 2.38 -14.94
C ASN A 119 -5.92 3.21 -13.96
N ALA A 120 -4.70 2.80 -13.66
CA ALA A 120 -3.85 3.52 -12.72
C ALA A 120 -3.56 4.93 -13.23
N HIS A 121 -3.56 5.90 -12.32
CA HIS A 121 -3.24 7.28 -12.65
C HIS A 121 -1.76 7.46 -12.96
N ALA A 122 -0.89 6.75 -12.24
CA ALA A 122 0.55 6.83 -12.44
C ALA A 122 1.24 5.54 -11.99
N HIS A 123 2.46 5.35 -12.46
CA HIS A 123 3.37 4.31 -12.01
C HIS A 123 4.59 4.95 -11.36
N LEU A 124 5.02 4.42 -10.22
CA LEU A 124 6.17 4.94 -9.48
C LEU A 124 7.20 3.84 -9.27
N ASP A 125 8.40 4.06 -9.80
CA ASP A 125 9.58 3.30 -9.43
C ASP A 125 10.37 4.12 -8.42
N ILE A 126 10.23 3.81 -7.13
CA ILE A 126 10.86 4.59 -6.06
C ILE A 126 12.40 4.54 -6.13
N THR A 127 12.96 3.50 -6.73
CA THR A 127 14.42 3.38 -6.88
C THR A 127 14.96 4.24 -8.03
N ASN A 128 14.14 4.61 -8.99
CA ASN A 128 14.54 5.27 -10.24
C ASN A 128 15.59 4.49 -11.04
N LYS A 129 15.80 3.23 -10.72
CA LYS A 129 16.85 2.38 -11.32
C LYS A 129 16.30 1.03 -11.78
N LYS A 130 14.99 0.85 -11.75
CA LYS A 130 14.33 -0.40 -12.10
C LYS A 130 14.79 -1.59 -11.23
N ILE A 131 15.18 -1.31 -10.00
CA ILE A 131 15.62 -2.33 -9.06
C ILE A 131 14.42 -2.80 -8.27
N ARG A 132 14.24 -4.13 -8.19
CA ARG A 132 13.18 -4.74 -7.42
C ARG A 132 13.55 -4.79 -5.95
N LEU A 133 12.73 -4.17 -5.11
CA LEU A 133 12.85 -4.27 -3.65
C LEU A 133 11.89 -5.34 -3.13
N SER A 134 12.19 -5.89 -1.95
CA SER A 134 11.19 -6.66 -1.22
C SER A 134 9.99 -5.76 -0.94
N LEU A 135 8.80 -6.36 -0.81
CA LEU A 135 7.56 -5.60 -0.72
C LEU A 135 7.54 -4.64 0.48
N ASP A 136 7.97 -5.11 1.65
CA ASP A 136 8.03 -4.29 2.85
C ASP A 136 9.06 -3.16 2.71
N SER A 137 10.20 -3.40 2.06
CA SER A 137 11.19 -2.36 1.78
C SER A 137 10.65 -1.30 0.83
N GLU A 138 9.94 -1.71 -0.21
CA GLU A 138 9.32 -0.79 -1.15
C GLU A 138 8.27 0.09 -0.46
N ILE A 139 7.41 -0.51 0.35
CA ILE A 139 6.39 0.23 1.10
C ILE A 139 7.03 1.28 2.01
N GLY A 140 8.04 0.89 2.78
CA GLY A 140 8.75 1.81 3.66
C GLY A 140 9.43 2.94 2.90
N ALA A 141 10.10 2.63 1.80
CA ALA A 141 10.78 3.62 0.97
C ALA A 141 9.79 4.63 0.37
N VAL A 142 8.69 4.16 -0.19
CA VAL A 142 7.65 5.03 -0.78
C VAL A 142 7.04 5.93 0.27
N CYS A 143 6.62 5.37 1.40
CA CYS A 143 5.97 6.16 2.45
C CYS A 143 6.90 7.22 3.02
N HIS A 144 8.14 6.84 3.34
CA HIS A 144 9.10 7.80 3.88
C HIS A 144 9.41 8.91 2.87
N SER A 145 9.69 8.54 1.62
CA SER A 145 10.01 9.52 0.57
C SER A 145 8.84 10.47 0.30
N PHE A 146 7.63 9.94 0.30
CA PHE A 146 6.43 10.75 0.10
C PHE A 146 6.28 11.82 1.19
N PHE A 147 6.38 11.41 2.45
CA PHE A 147 6.20 12.35 3.57
C PHE A 147 7.34 13.34 3.71
N ILE A 148 8.57 12.92 3.48
CA ILE A 148 9.74 13.82 3.49
C ILE A 148 9.60 14.86 2.37
N THR A 149 9.22 14.44 1.17
CA THR A 149 9.07 15.32 0.00
C THR A 149 7.92 16.30 0.22
N ARG A 150 6.83 15.84 0.82
CA ARG A 150 5.65 16.67 1.09
C ARG A 150 5.91 17.79 2.08
N LYS A 151 6.81 17.57 3.05
CA LYS A 151 7.19 18.59 4.04
C LYS A 151 8.10 19.68 3.48
N ALA A 152 8.80 19.40 2.41
CA ALA A 152 9.79 20.33 1.85
C ALA A 152 9.13 21.56 1.14
#